data_c9e05b2a62080dba77803aa917d81934
#
_entry.id   c9e05b2a62080dba77803aa917d81934
#
_cell.length_a   1.000
_cell.length_b   1.000
_cell.length_c   1.000
_cell.angle_alpha   90.00
_cell.angle_beta   90.00
_cell.angle_gamma   90.00
#
_symmetry.space_group_name_H-M   'P 1'
#
loop_
_entity.id
_entity.type
_entity.pdbx_description
1 polymer ?
#
loop_
_entity_poly.entity_id
_entity_poly.type
_entity_poly.pdbx_seq_one_letter_code
_entity_poly.pdbx_strand_id
1 'polypeptide(L)' 'MLKAERHNYIMTKLAEEHRVNTIQLAVELEVSEDSIRRDLNKLHEKGLLEKVYGGGIPVA' A
#
# COMPACT_ATOMS: atom_id res chain seq x y z
N MET A 1 -11.99 5.90 -6.68
CA MET A 1 -10.72 6.56 -6.31
C MET A 1 -9.66 6.28 -7.37
N LEU A 2 -8.95 7.30 -7.80
CA LEU A 2 -7.90 7.15 -8.81
C LEU A 2 -6.70 6.41 -8.22
N LYS A 3 -5.94 5.75 -9.09
CA LYS A 3 -4.76 5.00 -8.69
C LYS A 3 -3.75 5.88 -7.94
N ALA A 4 -3.54 7.11 -8.45
CA ALA A 4 -2.62 8.05 -7.80
C ALA A 4 -3.08 8.42 -6.40
N GLU A 5 -4.39 8.57 -6.21
CA GLU A 5 -4.95 8.86 -4.90
C GLU A 5 -4.76 7.69 -3.94
N ARG A 6 -4.94 6.45 -4.45
CA ARG A 6 -4.71 5.26 -3.64
C ARG A 6 -3.26 5.18 -3.19
N HIS A 7 -2.33 5.42 -4.12
CA HIS A 7 -0.90 5.38 -3.79
C HIS A 7 -0.54 6.42 -2.73
N ASN A 8 -1.09 7.63 -2.84
CA ASN A 8 -0.87 8.67 -1.83
C ASN A 8 -1.42 8.25 -0.47
N TYR A 9 -2.62 7.68 -0.45
CA TYR A 9 -3.22 7.19 0.78
C TYR A 9 -2.35 6.13 1.44
N ILE A 10 -1.87 5.17 0.64
CA ILE A 10 -1.01 4.09 1.14
C ILE A 10 0.27 4.65 1.72
N MET A 11 0.91 5.57 1.02
CA MET A 11 2.18 6.16 1.49
C MET A 11 1.99 7.00 2.76
N THR A 12 0.89 7.74 2.85
CA THR A 12 0.56 8.50 4.05
C THR A 12 0.35 7.57 5.25
N LYS A 13 -0.40 6.50 5.04
CA LYS A 13 -0.66 5.51 6.08
C LYS A 13 0.64 4.84 6.53
N LEU A 14 1.49 4.52 5.56
CA LEU A 14 2.79 3.91 5.84
C LEU A 14 3.66 4.82 6.70
N ALA A 15 3.67 6.12 6.39
CA ALA A 15 4.43 7.09 7.16
C ALA A 15 3.90 7.23 8.59
N GLU A 16 2.58 7.17 8.76
CA GLU A 16 1.95 7.33 10.07
C GLU A 16 2.09 6.10 10.95
N GLU A 17 1.90 4.90 10.37
CA GLU A 17 1.81 3.66 11.15
C GLU A 17 3.01 2.75 10.98
N HIS A 18 3.92 3.09 10.09
CA HIS A 18 5.15 2.31 9.81
C HIS A 18 4.87 0.92 9.25
N ARG A 19 3.66 0.69 8.79
CA ARG A 19 3.27 -0.55 8.12
C ARG A 19 1.89 -0.38 7.52
N VAL A 20 1.60 -1.15 6.47
CA VAL A 20 0.27 -1.21 5.90
C VAL A 20 -0.11 -2.66 5.69
N ASN A 21 -1.41 -2.94 5.79
CA ASN A 21 -1.96 -4.29 5.67
C ASN A 21 -2.85 -4.33 4.43
N THR A 22 -2.65 -5.33 3.56
CA THR A 22 -3.39 -5.46 2.31
C THR A 22 -4.90 -5.54 2.53
N ILE A 23 -5.32 -6.38 3.47
CA ILE A 23 -6.75 -6.59 3.73
C ILE A 23 -7.38 -5.30 4.24
N GLN A 24 -6.72 -4.66 5.20
CA GLN A 24 -7.23 -3.42 5.77
C GLN A 24 -7.33 -2.30 4.74
N LEU A 25 -6.30 -2.16 3.91
CA LEU A 25 -6.33 -1.15 2.84
C LEU A 25 -7.46 -1.41 1.85
N ALA A 26 -7.69 -2.66 1.49
CA ALA A 26 -8.77 -3.01 0.58
C ALA A 26 -10.12 -2.59 1.15
N VAL A 27 -10.34 -2.83 2.43
CA VAL A 27 -11.57 -2.43 3.10
C VAL A 27 -11.70 -0.90 3.16
N GLU A 28 -10.64 -0.22 3.57
CA GLU A 28 -10.67 1.24 3.72
C GLU A 28 -10.88 1.95 2.40
N LEU A 29 -10.27 1.45 1.34
CA LEU A 29 -10.34 2.08 0.02
C LEU A 29 -11.45 1.50 -0.86
N GLU A 30 -12.18 0.51 -0.36
CA GLU A 30 -13.29 -0.13 -1.05
C GLU A 30 -12.87 -0.67 -2.42
N VAL A 31 -11.71 -1.33 -2.46
CA VAL A 31 -11.19 -2.00 -3.65
C VAL A 31 -10.83 -3.44 -3.31
N SER A 32 -10.56 -4.24 -4.33
CA SER A 32 -10.18 -5.63 -4.10
C SER A 32 -8.77 -5.73 -3.51
N GLU A 33 -8.49 -6.85 -2.84
CA GLU A 33 -7.15 -7.12 -2.35
C GLU A 33 -6.15 -7.22 -3.49
N ASP A 34 -6.57 -7.74 -4.65
CA ASP A 34 -5.71 -7.81 -5.82
C ASP A 34 -5.26 -6.43 -6.27
N SER A 35 -6.17 -5.45 -6.25
CA SER A 35 -5.83 -4.06 -6.60
C SER A 35 -4.77 -3.52 -5.65
N ILE A 36 -4.93 -3.78 -4.35
CA ILE A 36 -3.95 -3.34 -3.35
C ILE A 36 -2.62 -4.04 -3.55
N ARG A 37 -2.63 -5.34 -3.83
CA ARG A 37 -1.38 -6.07 -4.08
C ARG A 37 -0.62 -5.49 -5.27
N ARG A 38 -1.35 -5.14 -6.33
CA ARG A 38 -0.73 -4.49 -7.50
C ARG A 38 -0.16 -3.12 -7.16
N ASP A 39 -0.90 -2.35 -6.35
CA ASP A 39 -0.44 -1.03 -5.90
C ASP A 39 0.83 -1.17 -5.07
N LEU A 40 0.86 -2.12 -4.14
CA LEU A 40 2.04 -2.37 -3.31
C LEU A 40 3.23 -2.83 -4.14
N ASN A 41 3.00 -3.68 -5.15
CA ASN A 41 4.04 -4.10 -6.07
C ASN A 41 4.65 -2.91 -6.80
N LYS A 42 3.81 -2.00 -7.30
CA LYS A 42 4.28 -0.80 -7.99
C LYS A 42 5.11 0.08 -7.09
N LEU A 43 4.63 0.31 -5.87
CA LEU A 43 5.36 1.14 -4.91
C LEU A 43 6.68 0.50 -4.50
N HIS A 44 6.69 -0.83 -4.39
CA HIS A 44 7.91 -1.58 -4.11
C HIS A 44 8.91 -1.43 -5.25
N GLU A 45 8.46 -1.55 -6.50
CA GLU A 45 9.31 -1.40 -7.69
C GLU A 45 9.94 -0.02 -7.76
N LYS A 46 9.22 1.00 -7.27
CA LYS A 46 9.72 2.38 -7.25
C LYS A 46 10.64 2.65 -6.06
N GLY A 47 10.85 1.67 -5.20
CA GLY A 47 11.69 1.83 -4.02
C GLY A 47 11.07 2.66 -2.91
N LEU A 48 9.75 2.84 -2.92
CA LEU A 48 9.05 3.68 -1.95
C LEU A 48 8.62 2.92 -0.70
N LEU A 49 8.50 1.61 -0.80
CA LEU A 49 8.23 0.75 0.36
C LEU A 49 8.82 -0.63 0.11
N GLU A 50 8.88 -1.45 1.14
CA GLU A 50 9.29 -2.83 1.02
C GLU A 50 8.06 -3.72 1.19
N LYS A 51 7.79 -4.53 0.18
CA LYS A 51 6.65 -5.44 0.22
C LYS A 51 6.97 -6.63 1.10
N VAL A 52 6.06 -6.95 2.02
CA VAL A 52 6.21 -8.11 2.90
C VAL A 52 4.93 -8.93 2.82
N TYR A 53 4.94 -10.10 3.44
CA TYR A 53 3.76 -10.95 3.48
C TYR A 53 2.61 -10.19 4.15
N GLY A 54 1.52 -10.05 3.41
CA GLY A 54 0.31 -9.41 3.91
C GLY A 54 0.29 -7.89 3.87
N GLY A 55 1.34 -7.23 3.34
CA GLY A 55 1.33 -5.78 3.26
C GLY A 55 2.64 -5.16 2.85
N GLY A 56 3.02 -4.06 3.51
CA GLY A 56 4.26 -3.34 3.23
C GLY A 56 4.79 -2.64 4.46
N ILE A 57 6.09 -2.38 4.45
CA ILE A 57 6.80 -1.66 5.51
C ILE A 57 7.69 -0.58 4.87
N PRO A 58 8.12 0.43 5.65
CA PRO A 58 8.99 1.46 5.11
C PRO A 58 10.35 0.89 4.70
N VAL A 59 10.98 1.50 3.70
CA VAL A 59 12.36 1.16 3.34
C VAL A 59 13.28 1.66 4.43
N ALA A 60 14.26 0.81 4.75
CA ALA A 60 15.22 1.15 5.81
C ALA A 60 16.18 2.26 5.36
#